data_c7324cc7bdc655a8dd0c7897cc4de0c3
#
_entry.id   c7324cc7bdc655a8dd0c7897cc4de0c3
#
_cell.length_a   1.000
_cell.length_b   1.000
_cell.length_c   1.000
_cell.angle_alpha   90.00
_cell.angle_beta   90.00
_cell.angle_gamma   90.00
#
_symmetry.space_group_name_H-M   'P 1'
#
loop_
_entity.id
_entity.type
_entity.pdbx_description
1 polymer ?
#
loop_
_entity_poly.entity_id
_entity_poly.type
_entity_poly.pdbx_seq_one_letter_code
_entity_poly.pdbx_strand_id
1 'polypeptide(L)'
;MIFNFQNKKIQGIISILIAAIVFMSYSDNPPNGKTGAPGDGLCTDCHNSDNPGNFDGGIEITGFPASITPNTVYPLIVKVSNPNGFASKAGFQFTILNASNQKFGTFILPSASCTISMQNNRDYVEHNPAQLFNGMDEAIWTVNWISPATGSAQTIKIYAAANIANNNDNDDGDWITTAQFSGIFAPLPDPLTVTVAGTNVNCFGNTSGSATAIPAGGIA
;
A
#
# COMPACT_ATOMS: atom_id res chain seq x y z
N MET A 1 6.27 -15.35 45.73
CA MET A 1 6.24 -16.80 45.41
C MET A 1 7.05 -17.02 44.13
N ILE A 2 8.31 -17.49 44.25
CA ILE A 2 9.20 -17.67 43.10
C ILE A 2 8.99 -19.11 42.61
N PHE A 3 8.35 -19.26 41.44
CA PHE A 3 8.19 -20.57 40.80
C PHE A 3 9.54 -21.02 40.23
N ASN A 4 10.15 -22.01 40.83
CA ASN A 4 11.42 -22.61 40.40
C ASN A 4 11.10 -23.67 39.31
N PHE A 5 11.20 -23.31 38.03
CA PHE A 5 10.95 -24.20 36.88
C PHE A 5 12.20 -25.05 36.57
N GLN A 6 12.58 -25.94 37.49
CA GLN A 6 13.73 -26.86 37.30
C GLN A 6 13.39 -28.14 36.50
N ASN A 7 12.11 -28.33 36.10
CA ASN A 7 11.70 -29.52 35.39
C ASN A 7 11.80 -29.35 33.86
N LYS A 8 12.86 -29.96 33.25
CA LYS A 8 13.09 -29.88 31.77
C LYS A 8 11.90 -30.33 30.92
N LYS A 9 11.03 -31.23 31.41
CA LYS A 9 9.81 -31.65 30.74
C LYS A 9 8.77 -30.53 30.70
N ILE A 10 8.61 -29.77 31.80
CA ILE A 10 7.68 -28.63 31.87
C ILE A 10 8.19 -27.48 30.99
N GLN A 11 9.50 -27.24 30.98
CA GLN A 11 10.10 -26.23 30.06
C GLN A 11 9.89 -26.61 28.60
N GLY A 12 10.05 -27.89 28.22
CA GLY A 12 9.76 -28.37 26.87
C GLY A 12 8.29 -28.17 26.45
N ILE A 13 7.35 -28.50 27.34
CA ILE A 13 5.91 -28.32 27.09
C ILE A 13 5.55 -26.84 26.94
N ILE A 14 6.10 -25.97 27.79
CA ILE A 14 5.87 -24.50 27.69
C ILE A 14 6.47 -23.96 26.40
N SER A 15 7.66 -24.41 25.98
CA SER A 15 8.28 -23.97 24.72
C SER A 15 7.45 -24.41 23.49
N ILE A 16 6.88 -25.64 23.50
CA ILE A 16 6.00 -26.14 22.44
C ILE A 16 4.69 -25.36 22.41
N LEU A 17 4.09 -25.06 23.59
CA LEU A 17 2.88 -24.24 23.67
C LEU A 17 3.11 -22.82 23.19
N ILE A 18 4.23 -22.20 23.53
CA ILE A 18 4.57 -20.84 23.06
C ILE A 18 4.80 -20.86 21.53
N ALA A 19 5.50 -21.86 21.00
CA ALA A 19 5.70 -22.02 19.57
C ALA A 19 4.35 -22.21 18.84
N ALA A 20 3.46 -23.04 19.36
CA ALA A 20 2.14 -23.26 18.79
C ALA A 20 1.29 -21.97 18.78
N ILE A 21 1.34 -21.15 19.84
CA ILE A 21 0.64 -19.87 19.90
C ILE A 21 1.19 -18.88 18.87
N VAL A 22 2.51 -18.86 18.64
CA VAL A 22 3.13 -18.00 17.62
C VAL A 22 2.69 -18.39 16.21
N PHE A 23 2.56 -19.69 15.90
CA PHE A 23 2.08 -20.14 14.59
C PHE A 23 0.58 -19.89 14.35
N MET A 24 -0.25 -19.80 15.38
CA MET A 24 -1.68 -19.48 15.24
C MET A 24 -1.97 -17.98 15.09
N SER A 25 -0.96 -17.11 15.25
CA SER A 25 -1.15 -15.65 15.30
C SER A 25 -1.24 -14.96 13.93
N TYR A 26 -0.99 -15.66 12.82
CA TYR A 26 -0.92 -15.05 11.48
C TYR A 26 -2.16 -15.26 10.60
N SER A 27 -3.24 -15.83 11.14
CA SER A 27 -4.47 -16.04 10.37
C SER A 27 -5.29 -14.75 10.15
N ASP A 28 -5.05 -13.70 10.94
CA ASP A 28 -5.81 -12.47 10.86
C ASP A 28 -5.19 -11.44 9.92
N ASN A 29 -3.86 -11.35 9.89
CA ASN A 29 -3.10 -10.50 8.96
C ASN A 29 -1.71 -11.09 8.67
N PRO A 30 -1.15 -10.88 7.46
CA PRO A 30 0.16 -11.41 7.10
C PRO A 30 1.29 -10.65 7.81
N PRO A 31 2.47 -11.25 7.98
CA PRO A 31 3.66 -10.50 8.38
C PRO A 31 4.05 -9.48 7.31
N ASN A 32 4.62 -8.34 7.74
CA ASN A 32 5.01 -7.27 6.84
C ASN A 32 6.01 -7.68 5.77
N GLY A 33 5.94 -7.01 4.60
CA GLY A 33 6.89 -7.19 3.53
C GLY A 33 6.64 -8.44 2.70
N LYS A 34 5.37 -8.73 2.37
CA LYS A 34 4.96 -9.86 1.52
C LYS A 34 4.28 -9.40 0.22
N THR A 35 4.67 -8.22 -0.28
CA THR A 35 4.04 -7.58 -1.45
C THR A 35 4.74 -7.86 -2.78
N GLY A 36 5.95 -8.44 -2.75
CA GLY A 36 6.80 -8.55 -3.93
C GLY A 36 7.44 -7.23 -4.37
N ALA A 37 7.38 -6.18 -3.56
CA ALA A 37 8.13 -4.95 -3.79
C ALA A 37 9.64 -5.20 -3.67
N PRO A 38 10.49 -4.33 -4.26
CA PRO A 38 11.94 -4.47 -4.10
C PRO A 38 12.36 -4.55 -2.63
N GLY A 39 12.94 -5.70 -2.23
CA GLY A 39 13.34 -6.00 -0.85
C GLY A 39 12.29 -6.67 0.02
N ASP A 40 11.07 -6.86 -0.49
CA ASP A 40 10.03 -7.67 0.15
C ASP A 40 10.08 -9.12 -0.35
N GLY A 41 9.55 -10.06 0.44
CA GLY A 41 9.20 -11.41 0.00
C GLY A 41 7.80 -11.48 -0.60
N LEU A 42 7.26 -12.70 -0.64
CA LEU A 42 5.90 -12.99 -1.11
C LEU A 42 5.13 -13.84 -0.09
N CYS A 43 3.85 -14.01 -0.30
CA CYS A 43 3.03 -14.93 0.49
C CYS A 43 3.54 -16.39 0.40
N THR A 44 4.29 -16.73 -0.66
CA THR A 44 4.96 -18.03 -0.83
C THR A 44 6.07 -18.31 0.18
N ASP A 45 6.48 -17.32 0.99
CA ASP A 45 7.44 -17.55 2.07
C ASP A 45 6.84 -18.42 3.21
N CYS A 46 5.49 -18.48 3.26
CA CYS A 46 4.75 -19.25 4.26
C CYS A 46 3.70 -20.19 3.63
N HIS A 47 3.15 -19.84 2.46
CA HIS A 47 2.12 -20.61 1.77
C HIS A 47 2.70 -21.39 0.60
N ASN A 48 2.31 -22.64 0.47
CA ASN A 48 2.70 -23.47 -0.66
C ASN A 48 1.73 -23.22 -1.82
N SER A 49 2.28 -22.71 -2.95
CA SER A 49 1.51 -22.28 -4.13
C SER A 49 1.55 -23.35 -5.22
N ASP A 50 1.24 -24.61 -4.91
CA ASP A 50 1.18 -25.73 -5.87
C ASP A 50 -0.10 -25.76 -6.69
N ASN A 51 -1.08 -24.91 -6.37
CA ASN A 51 -2.32 -24.75 -7.11
C ASN A 51 -3.06 -26.07 -7.42
N PRO A 52 -3.28 -26.98 -6.46
CA PRO A 52 -3.93 -28.26 -6.72
C PRO A 52 -5.42 -28.11 -7.07
N GLY A 53 -6.02 -26.94 -6.76
CA GLY A 53 -7.41 -26.61 -7.06
C GLY A 53 -7.64 -25.97 -8.44
N ASN A 54 -6.60 -25.82 -9.27
CA ASN A 54 -6.66 -25.08 -10.54
C ASN A 54 -7.23 -23.67 -10.37
N PHE A 55 -6.79 -22.95 -9.35
CA PHE A 55 -7.14 -21.55 -9.16
C PHE A 55 -6.57 -20.73 -10.31
N ASP A 56 -7.37 -19.83 -10.86
CA ASP A 56 -7.00 -18.93 -11.97
C ASP A 56 -7.25 -17.47 -11.63
N GLY A 57 -7.50 -17.19 -10.36
CA GLY A 57 -7.80 -15.87 -9.85
C GLY A 57 -6.60 -14.95 -9.77
N GLY A 58 -6.89 -13.70 -9.41
CA GLY A 58 -5.89 -12.66 -9.31
C GLY A 58 -6.29 -11.55 -8.36
N ILE A 59 -5.32 -10.66 -8.11
CA ILE A 59 -5.53 -9.41 -7.39
C ILE A 59 -5.61 -8.24 -8.36
N GLU A 60 -6.62 -7.40 -8.19
CA GLU A 60 -6.82 -6.15 -8.90
C GLU A 60 -6.95 -5.00 -7.91
N ILE A 61 -6.33 -3.85 -8.21
CA ILE A 61 -6.53 -2.61 -7.46
C ILE A 61 -7.01 -1.54 -8.42
N THR A 62 -8.24 -1.10 -8.25
CA THR A 62 -8.84 -0.01 -9.05
C THR A 62 -8.85 1.29 -8.26
N GLY A 63 -9.05 2.42 -8.95
CA GLY A 63 -9.04 3.75 -8.34
C GLY A 63 -7.64 4.40 -8.25
N PHE A 64 -6.56 3.66 -8.54
CA PHE A 64 -5.23 4.24 -8.63
C PHE A 64 -5.06 4.96 -9.98
N PRO A 65 -4.80 6.28 -10.01
CA PRO A 65 -4.81 7.03 -11.24
C PRO A 65 -3.50 6.92 -12.02
N ALA A 66 -3.58 7.03 -13.34
CA ALA A 66 -2.40 7.15 -14.20
C ALA A 66 -1.65 8.48 -13.98
N SER A 67 -2.37 9.56 -13.60
CA SER A 67 -1.79 10.86 -13.23
C SER A 67 -2.22 11.21 -11.80
N ILE A 68 -1.26 11.36 -10.92
CA ILE A 68 -1.45 11.58 -9.50
C ILE A 68 -1.28 13.06 -9.19
N THR A 69 -2.36 13.70 -8.74
CA THR A 69 -2.38 15.10 -8.30
C THR A 69 -1.95 15.17 -6.83
N PRO A 70 -1.16 16.16 -6.41
CA PRO A 70 -0.80 16.36 -5.01
C PRO A 70 -1.99 16.56 -4.09
N ASN A 71 -1.84 16.16 -2.82
CA ASN A 71 -2.81 16.33 -1.75
C ASN A 71 -4.23 15.87 -2.11
N THR A 72 -4.34 14.77 -2.83
CA THR A 72 -5.61 14.23 -3.34
C THR A 72 -5.89 12.88 -2.72
N VAL A 73 -7.15 12.66 -2.32
CA VAL A 73 -7.63 11.37 -1.81
C VAL A 73 -8.09 10.51 -2.98
N TYR A 74 -7.53 9.30 -3.08
CA TYR A 74 -7.89 8.30 -4.06
C TYR A 74 -8.51 7.09 -3.36
N PRO A 75 -9.82 6.83 -3.55
CA PRO A 75 -10.45 5.61 -3.06
C PRO A 75 -9.96 4.42 -3.90
N LEU A 76 -9.24 3.51 -3.27
CA LEU A 76 -8.76 2.28 -3.88
C LEU A 76 -9.71 1.14 -3.53
N ILE A 77 -10.05 0.32 -4.51
CA ILE A 77 -10.77 -0.94 -4.31
C ILE A 77 -9.79 -2.07 -4.59
N VAL A 78 -9.52 -2.87 -3.58
CA VAL A 78 -8.74 -4.09 -3.69
C VAL A 78 -9.73 -5.23 -3.89
N LYS A 79 -9.59 -5.96 -4.99
CA LYS A 79 -10.40 -7.11 -5.35
C LYS A 79 -9.50 -8.32 -5.56
N VAL A 80 -9.81 -9.40 -4.88
CA VAL A 80 -9.23 -10.71 -5.16
C VAL A 80 -10.36 -11.59 -5.71
N SER A 81 -10.15 -12.18 -6.87
CA SER A 81 -11.16 -13.00 -7.54
C SER A 81 -10.63 -14.40 -7.83
N ASN A 82 -11.54 -15.37 -7.87
CA ASN A 82 -11.25 -16.72 -8.32
C ASN A 82 -12.43 -17.28 -9.12
N PRO A 83 -12.48 -17.05 -10.45
CA PRO A 83 -13.60 -17.44 -11.31
C PRO A 83 -13.92 -18.93 -11.31
N ASN A 84 -12.97 -19.79 -10.96
CA ASN A 84 -13.19 -21.25 -10.89
C ASN A 84 -13.97 -21.72 -9.65
N GLY A 85 -14.21 -20.83 -8.68
CA GLY A 85 -15.10 -21.07 -7.54
C GLY A 85 -14.61 -22.13 -6.52
N PHE A 86 -13.37 -22.62 -6.62
CA PHE A 86 -12.84 -23.62 -5.68
C PHE A 86 -12.21 -23.03 -4.43
N ALA A 87 -11.86 -21.75 -4.47
CA ALA A 87 -11.32 -21.06 -3.30
C ALA A 87 -12.44 -20.62 -2.37
N SER A 88 -12.15 -20.55 -1.09
CA SER A 88 -13.15 -20.13 -0.10
C SER A 88 -12.77 -18.88 0.65
N LYS A 89 -11.48 -18.49 0.64
CA LYS A 89 -10.97 -17.37 1.43
C LYS A 89 -9.87 -16.63 0.69
N ALA A 90 -9.80 -15.32 0.88
CA ALA A 90 -8.72 -14.51 0.34
C ALA A 90 -8.11 -13.58 1.39
N GLY A 91 -6.82 -13.35 1.23
CA GLY A 91 -6.07 -12.32 1.94
C GLY A 91 -5.16 -11.56 0.98
N PHE A 92 -4.70 -10.37 1.38
CA PHE A 92 -3.81 -9.56 0.56
C PHE A 92 -2.87 -8.71 1.43
N GLN A 93 -1.80 -8.25 0.80
CA GLN A 93 -0.96 -7.15 1.29
C GLN A 93 -0.51 -6.30 0.11
N PHE A 94 -0.50 -4.97 0.26
CA PHE A 94 0.09 -4.09 -0.73
C PHE A 94 0.82 -2.91 -0.08
N THR A 95 1.71 -2.27 -0.85
CA THR A 95 2.41 -1.04 -0.49
C THR A 95 2.47 -0.09 -1.68
N ILE A 96 2.59 1.22 -1.41
CA ILE A 96 2.76 2.26 -2.43
C ILE A 96 4.11 2.93 -2.25
N LEU A 97 4.93 2.85 -3.27
CA LEU A 97 6.32 3.30 -3.24
C LEU A 97 6.63 4.29 -4.36
N ASN A 98 7.55 5.19 -4.07
CA ASN A 98 8.14 6.09 -5.06
C ASN A 98 9.26 5.41 -5.88
N ALA A 99 9.87 6.16 -6.81
CA ALA A 99 10.95 5.68 -7.65
C ALA A 99 12.20 5.20 -6.88
N SER A 100 12.37 5.65 -5.63
CA SER A 100 13.46 5.22 -4.73
C SER A 100 13.05 4.07 -3.81
N ASN A 101 11.92 3.41 -4.06
CA ASN A 101 11.35 2.34 -3.24
C ASN A 101 11.05 2.74 -1.79
N GLN A 102 10.72 3.99 -1.57
CA GLN A 102 10.32 4.53 -0.27
C GLN A 102 8.81 4.78 -0.24
N LYS A 103 8.23 4.75 0.96
CA LYS A 103 6.82 5.13 1.20
C LYS A 103 6.45 6.42 0.48
N PHE A 104 5.28 6.43 -0.18
CA PHE A 104 4.77 7.62 -0.84
C PHE A 104 3.28 7.82 -0.55
N GLY A 105 2.96 8.90 0.14
CA GLY A 105 1.62 9.19 0.61
C GLY A 105 1.26 8.50 1.93
N THR A 106 -0.03 8.52 2.27
CA THR A 106 -0.57 7.97 3.52
C THR A 106 -1.89 7.25 3.24
N PHE A 107 -2.27 6.33 4.14
CA PHE A 107 -3.52 5.59 4.01
C PHE A 107 -4.52 6.00 5.10
N ILE A 108 -5.81 5.93 4.75
CA ILE A 108 -6.93 5.99 5.68
C ILE A 108 -7.82 4.79 5.41
N LEU A 109 -8.14 4.05 6.47
CA LEU A 109 -9.01 2.88 6.37
C LEU A 109 -10.45 3.29 6.67
N PRO A 110 -11.39 3.14 5.71
CA PRO A 110 -12.80 3.43 5.92
C PRO A 110 -13.53 2.35 6.73
N SER A 111 -12.94 1.17 6.88
CA SER A 111 -13.50 0.03 7.61
C SER A 111 -12.43 -0.75 8.38
N ALA A 112 -12.87 -1.59 9.32
CA ALA A 112 -11.98 -2.44 10.12
C ALA A 112 -11.56 -3.74 9.40
N SER A 113 -11.92 -3.94 8.12
CA SER A 113 -11.55 -5.13 7.35
C SER A 113 -10.11 -5.13 6.83
N CYS A 114 -9.41 -4.02 7.04
CA CYS A 114 -7.99 -3.85 6.74
C CYS A 114 -7.26 -3.31 7.96
N THR A 115 -5.96 -3.52 7.99
CA THR A 115 -5.05 -2.83 8.91
C THR A 115 -3.89 -2.20 8.15
N ILE A 116 -3.21 -1.24 8.78
CA ILE A 116 -1.99 -0.63 8.28
C ILE A 116 -0.88 -1.00 9.26
N SER A 117 0.15 -1.62 8.75
CA SER A 117 1.35 -1.92 9.51
C SER A 117 2.55 -1.20 8.91
N MET A 118 3.63 -1.06 9.68
CA MET A 118 4.82 -0.35 9.24
C MET A 118 6.07 -1.18 9.49
N GLN A 119 6.91 -1.29 8.46
CA GLN A 119 8.23 -1.91 8.57
C GLN A 119 9.19 -1.22 7.60
N ASN A 120 10.46 -1.03 8.01
CA ASN A 120 11.51 -0.45 7.18
C ASN A 120 11.11 0.88 6.53
N ASN A 121 10.37 1.72 7.25
CA ASN A 121 9.82 2.99 6.77
C ASN A 121 8.89 2.84 5.55
N ARG A 122 8.19 1.72 5.45
CA ARG A 122 7.11 1.46 4.48
C ARG A 122 5.82 1.19 5.21
N ASP A 123 4.70 1.65 4.66
CA ASP A 123 3.36 1.26 5.11
C ASP A 123 2.87 0.10 4.25
N TYR A 124 2.32 -0.90 4.92
CA TYR A 124 1.65 -2.02 4.30
C TYR A 124 0.18 -1.98 4.66
N VAL A 125 -0.67 -2.04 3.66
CA VAL A 125 -2.10 -2.27 3.86
C VAL A 125 -2.37 -3.75 3.65
N GLU A 126 -3.07 -4.34 4.60
CA GLU A 126 -3.31 -5.77 4.62
C GLU A 126 -4.72 -6.10 5.12
N HIS A 127 -5.22 -7.25 4.74
CA HIS A 127 -6.49 -7.75 5.25
C HIS A 127 -6.43 -7.94 6.77
N ASN A 128 -7.57 -7.75 7.43
CA ASN A 128 -7.75 -8.03 8.85
C ASN A 128 -9.25 -8.11 9.19
N PRO A 129 -9.82 -9.32 9.30
CA PRO A 129 -9.28 -10.62 8.91
C PRO A 129 -9.34 -10.87 7.39
N ALA A 130 -8.80 -12.04 6.95
CA ALA A 130 -9.04 -12.56 5.61
C ALA A 130 -10.54 -12.78 5.37
N GLN A 131 -11.02 -12.56 4.14
CA GLN A 131 -12.43 -12.61 3.79
C GLN A 131 -12.79 -13.87 3.02
N LEU A 132 -13.99 -14.40 3.28
CA LEU A 132 -14.60 -15.42 2.42
C LEU A 132 -14.99 -14.77 1.07
N PHE A 133 -14.90 -15.56 0.01
CA PHE A 133 -15.42 -15.15 -1.28
C PHE A 133 -16.95 -14.98 -1.22
N ASN A 134 -17.45 -13.95 -1.88
CA ASN A 134 -18.90 -13.72 -2.04
C ASN A 134 -19.50 -14.65 -3.12
N GLY A 135 -20.79 -14.53 -3.38
CA GLY A 135 -21.47 -15.31 -4.42
C GLY A 135 -21.07 -14.98 -5.87
N MET A 136 -20.12 -14.07 -6.09
CA MET A 136 -19.50 -13.75 -7.37
C MET A 136 -18.03 -14.18 -7.43
N ASP A 137 -17.60 -15.05 -6.51
CA ASP A 137 -16.22 -15.50 -6.39
C ASP A 137 -15.19 -14.36 -6.21
N GLU A 138 -15.58 -13.35 -5.43
CA GLU A 138 -14.77 -12.17 -5.14
C GLU A 138 -14.70 -11.86 -3.64
N ALA A 139 -13.54 -11.40 -3.19
CA ALA A 139 -13.34 -10.76 -1.90
C ALA A 139 -12.88 -9.32 -2.13
N ILE A 140 -13.53 -8.34 -1.47
CA ILE A 140 -13.37 -6.92 -1.80
C ILE A 140 -13.10 -6.11 -0.53
N TRP A 141 -12.11 -5.22 -0.62
CA TRP A 141 -11.77 -4.25 0.42
C TRP A 141 -11.66 -2.84 -0.17
N THR A 142 -11.86 -1.84 0.66
CA THR A 142 -11.70 -0.43 0.29
C THR A 142 -10.69 0.25 1.18
N VAL A 143 -9.84 1.08 0.57
CA VAL A 143 -8.77 1.83 1.24
C VAL A 143 -8.68 3.21 0.61
N ASN A 144 -8.58 4.27 1.38
CA ASN A 144 -8.27 5.59 0.86
C ASN A 144 -6.76 5.83 0.91
N TRP A 145 -6.19 6.22 -0.21
CA TRP A 145 -4.81 6.68 -0.28
C TRP A 145 -4.75 8.18 -0.54
N ILE A 146 -3.91 8.89 0.21
CA ILE A 146 -3.72 10.33 0.06
C ILE A 146 -2.33 10.55 -0.50
N SER A 147 -2.24 11.17 -1.67
CA SER A 147 -0.97 11.58 -2.27
C SER A 147 -0.30 12.68 -1.45
N PRO A 148 1.04 12.78 -1.44
CA PRO A 148 1.73 13.87 -0.76
C PRO A 148 1.34 15.24 -1.31
N ALA A 149 1.39 16.27 -0.46
CA ALA A 149 1.14 17.65 -0.88
C ALA A 149 2.25 18.21 -1.79
N THR A 150 3.48 17.69 -1.64
CA THR A 150 4.68 18.14 -2.36
C THR A 150 5.51 16.95 -2.81
N GLY A 151 6.35 17.15 -3.81
CA GLY A 151 7.26 16.13 -4.33
C GLY A 151 7.70 16.48 -5.75
N SER A 152 8.74 15.84 -6.25
CA SER A 152 9.15 15.93 -7.65
C SER A 152 8.34 14.98 -8.53
N ALA A 153 8.24 15.30 -9.83
CA ALA A 153 7.63 14.41 -10.82
C ALA A 153 8.36 13.07 -10.83
N GLN A 154 7.60 11.98 -10.63
CA GLN A 154 8.17 10.63 -10.55
C GLN A 154 7.11 9.56 -10.73
N THR A 155 7.56 8.35 -11.05
CA THR A 155 6.69 7.17 -11.10
C THR A 155 6.42 6.66 -9.70
N ILE A 156 5.14 6.46 -9.41
CA ILE A 156 4.66 5.83 -8.17
C ILE A 156 4.12 4.46 -8.53
N LYS A 157 4.42 3.46 -7.71
CA LYS A 157 4.01 2.08 -7.96
C LYS A 157 3.29 1.49 -6.75
N ILE A 158 2.24 0.73 -7.04
CA ILE A 158 1.67 -0.24 -6.11
C ILE A 158 2.31 -1.59 -6.38
N TYR A 159 2.73 -2.27 -5.32
CA TYR A 159 3.11 -3.67 -5.33
C TYR A 159 2.12 -4.41 -4.44
N ALA A 160 1.48 -5.43 -4.98
CA ALA A 160 0.44 -6.17 -4.30
C ALA A 160 0.61 -7.66 -4.47
N ALA A 161 0.36 -8.41 -3.41
CA ALA A 161 0.25 -9.86 -3.43
C ALA A 161 -1.03 -10.28 -2.72
N ALA A 162 -1.62 -11.37 -3.17
CA ALA A 162 -2.77 -11.99 -2.54
C ALA A 162 -2.59 -13.50 -2.43
N ASN A 163 -3.21 -14.06 -1.42
CA ASN A 163 -3.41 -15.47 -1.24
C ASN A 163 -4.87 -15.81 -1.52
N ILE A 164 -5.10 -16.73 -2.44
CA ILE A 164 -6.38 -17.37 -2.73
C ILE A 164 -6.32 -18.74 -2.08
N ALA A 165 -7.04 -18.92 -0.97
CA ALA A 165 -6.89 -20.04 -0.07
C ALA A 165 -8.08 -21.01 -0.15
N ASN A 166 -7.80 -22.31 -0.01
CA ASN A 166 -8.81 -23.37 0.08
C ASN A 166 -9.47 -23.46 1.48
N ASN A 167 -8.99 -22.69 2.46
CA ASN A 167 -9.47 -22.61 3.85
C ASN A 167 -9.47 -23.97 4.58
N ASN A 168 -8.43 -24.75 4.38
CA ASN A 168 -8.23 -26.05 5.03
C ASN A 168 -7.45 -25.96 6.36
N ASP A 169 -7.23 -24.75 6.89
CA ASP A 169 -6.44 -24.43 8.07
C ASP A 169 -4.96 -24.87 7.97
N ASN A 170 -4.45 -24.99 6.74
CA ASN A 170 -3.07 -25.34 6.42
C ASN A 170 -2.53 -24.35 5.35
N ASP A 171 -1.24 -24.34 5.16
CA ASP A 171 -0.51 -23.53 4.16
C ASP A 171 -0.38 -24.18 2.78
N ASP A 172 -0.89 -25.42 2.64
CA ASP A 172 -0.89 -26.19 1.40
C ASP A 172 -2.16 -25.97 0.56
N GLY A 173 -1.99 -25.98 -0.76
CA GLY A 173 -3.11 -25.93 -1.69
C GLY A 173 -3.67 -24.54 -1.92
N ASP A 174 -2.90 -23.55 -1.62
CA ASP A 174 -3.19 -22.14 -1.85
C ASP A 174 -2.65 -21.67 -3.22
N TRP A 175 -3.15 -20.55 -3.69
CA TRP A 175 -2.65 -19.89 -4.90
C TRP A 175 -2.22 -18.45 -4.59
N ILE A 176 -0.93 -18.16 -4.83
CA ILE A 176 -0.39 -16.83 -4.62
C ILE A 176 -0.34 -16.08 -5.95
N THR A 177 -0.93 -14.91 -5.96
CA THR A 177 -0.96 -14.02 -7.11
C THR A 177 -0.38 -12.66 -6.77
N THR A 178 0.21 -11.99 -7.75
CA THR A 178 0.81 -10.67 -7.59
C THR A 178 0.35 -9.73 -8.69
N ALA A 179 0.27 -8.43 -8.38
CA ALA A 179 0.02 -7.40 -9.37
C ALA A 179 0.85 -6.15 -9.07
N GLN A 180 1.11 -5.37 -10.13
CA GLN A 180 1.80 -4.10 -10.04
C GLN A 180 1.03 -3.05 -10.84
N PHE A 181 0.84 -1.88 -10.23
CA PHE A 181 0.18 -0.74 -10.87
C PHE A 181 1.11 0.47 -10.79
N SER A 182 0.98 1.39 -11.75
CA SER A 182 1.82 2.58 -11.77
C SER A 182 1.06 3.82 -12.19
N GLY A 183 1.48 4.97 -11.65
CA GLY A 183 1.00 6.29 -12.03
C GLY A 183 2.14 7.31 -11.94
N ILE A 184 1.97 8.45 -12.56
CA ILE A 184 2.95 9.54 -12.52
C ILE A 184 2.46 10.60 -11.53
N PHE A 185 3.25 10.86 -10.50
CA PHE A 185 3.04 12.02 -9.64
C PHE A 185 3.52 13.26 -10.38
N ALA A 186 2.60 14.20 -10.59
CA ALA A 186 2.88 15.49 -11.20
C ALA A 186 2.74 16.58 -10.13
N PRO A 187 3.84 17.26 -9.73
CA PRO A 187 3.74 18.38 -8.80
C PRO A 187 2.90 19.49 -9.39
N LEU A 188 2.23 20.25 -8.53
CA LEU A 188 1.60 21.47 -8.98
C LEU A 188 2.67 22.43 -9.52
N PRO A 189 2.36 23.16 -10.61
CA PRO A 189 3.27 24.20 -11.08
C PRO A 189 3.49 25.25 -10.01
N ASP A 190 4.66 25.85 -10.02
CA ASP A 190 4.94 26.97 -9.14
C ASP A 190 3.92 28.07 -9.37
N PRO A 191 3.38 28.71 -8.31
CA PRO A 191 2.45 29.82 -8.47
C PRO A 191 3.06 30.94 -9.33
N LEU A 192 2.27 31.47 -10.26
CA LEU A 192 2.69 32.64 -11.01
C LEU A 192 2.81 33.81 -10.03
N THR A 193 3.99 34.37 -9.95
CA THR A 193 4.29 35.58 -9.15
C THR A 193 4.76 36.69 -10.06
N VAL A 194 4.54 37.92 -9.65
CA VAL A 194 5.09 39.10 -10.32
C VAL A 194 5.76 40.02 -9.31
N THR A 195 6.97 40.37 -9.62
CA THR A 195 7.69 41.44 -8.88
C THR A 195 7.71 42.71 -9.73
N VAL A 196 7.34 43.82 -9.14
CA VAL A 196 7.38 45.11 -9.83
C VAL A 196 8.53 45.94 -9.30
N ALA A 197 9.44 46.34 -10.19
CA ALA A 197 10.49 47.28 -9.92
C ALA A 197 10.15 48.59 -10.65
N GLY A 198 10.23 49.71 -9.94
CA GLY A 198 9.93 51.01 -10.53
C GLY A 198 10.97 52.09 -10.18
N THR A 199 11.13 53.06 -11.05
CA THR A 199 11.86 54.28 -10.78
C THR A 199 10.92 55.48 -10.75
N ASN A 200 11.05 56.31 -9.74
CA ASN A 200 10.23 57.52 -9.63
C ASN A 200 10.63 58.54 -10.69
N VAL A 201 9.69 59.40 -11.06
CA VAL A 201 9.99 60.59 -11.85
C VAL A 201 10.91 61.54 -11.08
N ASN A 202 11.89 62.11 -11.74
CA ASN A 202 12.84 63.02 -11.09
C ASN A 202 12.23 64.34 -10.68
N CYS A 203 11.24 64.84 -11.44
CA CYS A 203 10.55 66.13 -11.16
C CYS A 203 9.08 66.00 -11.60
N PHE A 204 8.19 66.82 -10.99
CA PHE A 204 6.80 66.94 -11.40
C PHE A 204 6.71 67.35 -12.89
N GLY A 205 5.90 66.62 -13.63
CA GLY A 205 5.67 66.76 -15.06
C GLY A 205 6.68 66.09 -15.98
N ASN A 206 7.69 65.39 -15.45
CA ASN A 206 8.59 64.57 -16.25
C ASN A 206 8.04 63.18 -16.58
N THR A 207 8.58 62.58 -17.64
CA THR A 207 8.23 61.25 -18.12
C THR A 207 9.36 60.24 -17.85
N SER A 208 10.24 60.53 -16.87
CA SER A 208 11.42 59.69 -16.56
C SER A 208 11.14 58.47 -15.64
N GLY A 209 9.89 58.35 -15.17
CA GLY A 209 9.48 57.18 -14.38
C GLY A 209 9.35 55.91 -15.22
N SER A 210 9.64 54.79 -14.64
CA SER A 210 9.46 53.50 -15.27
C SER A 210 8.94 52.47 -14.28
N ALA A 211 8.20 51.47 -14.78
CA ALA A 211 7.82 50.28 -14.03
C ALA A 211 8.08 49.05 -14.89
N THR A 212 8.77 48.08 -14.32
CA THR A 212 9.05 46.79 -14.99
C THR A 212 8.41 45.68 -14.16
N ALA A 213 7.55 44.91 -14.78
CA ALA A 213 7.00 43.70 -14.20
C ALA A 213 7.92 42.51 -14.54
N ILE A 214 8.34 41.74 -13.53
CA ILE A 214 9.18 40.55 -13.66
C ILE A 214 8.33 39.37 -13.21
N PRO A 215 7.75 38.62 -14.15
CA PRO A 215 7.01 37.39 -13.82
C PRO A 215 7.98 36.27 -13.46
N ALA A 216 7.58 35.39 -12.52
CA ALA A 216 8.30 34.18 -12.17
C ALA A 216 7.29 33.09 -11.80
N GLY A 217 7.63 31.81 -12.02
CA GLY A 217 6.74 30.69 -11.80
C GLY A 217 5.76 30.48 -12.94
N GLY A 218 4.68 29.70 -12.67
CA GLY A 218 3.72 29.28 -13.68
C GLY A 218 4.19 28.13 -14.55
N ILE A 219 3.35 27.74 -15.54
CA ILE A 219 3.70 26.78 -16.59
C ILE A 219 3.98 27.59 -17.86
N ALA A 220 5.08 27.27 -18.55
CA ALA A 220 5.41 27.83 -19.86
C ALA A 220 4.61 27.11 -20.97
#